data_8c6536cdbd77325406c359e65d104bc0
#
_entry.id   8c6536cdbd77325406c359e65d104bc0
#
_cell.length_a   1.000
_cell.length_b   1.000
_cell.length_c   1.000
_cell.angle_alpha   90.00
_cell.angle_beta   90.00
_cell.angle_gamma   90.00
#
_symmetry.space_group_name_H-M   'P 1'
#
loop_
_entity.id
_entity.type
_entity.pdbx_description
1 polymer ?
#
loop_
_entity_poly.entity_id
_entity_poly.type
_entity_poly.pdbx_seq_one_letter_code
_entity_poly.pdbx_strand_id
1 'polypeptide(L)'
;MLGKEEIVSPNLEELKSHYHSIITLLGEDAEREGLLKTPERVAKAMLSLTKGYHMDPHEVLRSAKFQEEYSQMVIVKDIDFFSLCEHHMLPFYGKAHVAYIPNGYITGLSKIARVVDIFSHRLHVQERMTLQIKECIQETLNPLGVMVVVEAKHMCMQMRGVEKQNSITTTSDFTGAFNQAKTREEFMNLIQHGTTL
;
A
#
# COMPACT_ATOMS: atom_id res chain seq x y z
N MET A 1 23.03 4.10 -2.56
CA MET A 1 22.82 5.17 -1.56
C MET A 1 21.64 5.99 -2.07
N LEU A 2 20.44 5.76 -1.56
CA LEU A 2 19.28 6.61 -1.83
C LEU A 2 19.46 7.88 -1.01
N GLY A 3 19.50 9.03 -1.68
CA GLY A 3 19.62 10.33 -1.06
C GLY A 3 18.53 10.53 -0.03
N LYS A 4 18.90 11.02 1.15
CA LYS A 4 17.98 11.50 2.17
C LYS A 4 17.30 12.75 1.61
N GLU A 5 16.17 12.63 0.94
CA GLU A 5 15.28 13.77 0.75
C GLU A 5 14.79 14.16 2.15
N GLU A 6 15.27 15.30 2.64
CA GLU A 6 14.69 15.95 3.80
C GLU A 6 13.24 16.31 3.44
N ILE A 7 12.28 15.66 4.08
CA ILE A 7 10.87 16.00 3.95
C ILE A 7 10.68 17.34 4.66
N VAL A 8 10.89 18.43 3.94
CA VAL A 8 10.51 19.77 4.39
C VAL A 8 9.01 19.92 4.13
N SER A 9 8.19 19.48 5.08
CA SER A 9 6.75 19.72 5.06
C SER A 9 6.46 20.98 5.88
N PRO A 10 5.60 21.91 5.41
CA PRO A 10 5.19 23.08 6.19
C PRO A 10 4.54 22.71 7.52
N ASN A 11 4.04 21.49 7.65
CA ASN A 11 3.35 20.99 8.85
C ASN A 11 4.30 20.27 9.85
N LEU A 12 5.60 20.18 9.59
CA LEU A 12 6.52 19.41 10.44
C LEU A 12 6.56 19.96 11.88
N GLU A 13 6.72 21.27 12.04
CA GLU A 13 6.83 21.89 13.39
C GLU A 13 5.49 21.82 14.14
N GLU A 14 4.39 21.96 13.44
CA GLU A 14 3.05 21.80 14.02
C GLU A 14 2.81 20.37 14.49
N LEU A 15 3.09 19.37 13.65
CA LEU A 15 3.01 17.96 14.03
C LEU A 15 3.91 17.64 15.23
N LYS A 16 5.13 18.14 15.26
CA LYS A 16 6.07 17.99 16.38
C LYS A 16 5.47 18.53 17.68
N SER A 17 4.87 19.73 17.64
CA SER A 17 4.21 20.32 18.81
C SER A 17 3.05 19.45 19.33
N HIS A 18 2.23 18.93 18.40
CA HIS A 18 1.13 18.03 18.78
C HIS A 18 1.64 16.72 19.38
N TYR A 19 2.69 16.11 18.83
CA TYR A 19 3.26 14.88 19.40
C TYR A 19 3.91 15.10 20.75
N HIS A 20 4.52 16.26 21.01
CA HIS A 20 4.99 16.63 22.34
C HIS A 20 3.83 16.66 23.33
N SER A 21 2.73 17.32 22.96
CA SER A 21 1.52 17.40 23.79
C SER A 21 0.89 16.02 24.03
N ILE A 22 0.84 15.15 23.01
CA ILE A 22 0.35 13.77 23.15
C ILE A 22 1.16 12.98 24.17
N ILE A 23 2.50 13.05 24.12
CA ILE A 23 3.39 12.36 25.06
C ILE A 23 3.08 12.78 26.49
N THR A 24 2.95 14.08 26.73
CA THR A 24 2.60 14.64 28.06
C THR A 24 1.21 14.18 28.52
N LEU A 25 0.21 14.18 27.63
CA LEU A 25 -1.16 13.76 27.95
C LEU A 25 -1.27 12.25 28.22
N LEU A 26 -0.35 11.44 27.70
CA LEU A 26 -0.23 10.02 28.03
C LEU A 26 0.38 9.78 29.42
N GLY A 27 0.79 10.83 30.13
CA GLY A 27 1.38 10.77 31.47
C GLY A 27 2.89 10.56 31.47
N GLU A 28 3.57 10.76 30.35
CA GLU A 28 5.02 10.59 30.22
C GLU A 28 5.72 11.96 30.30
N ASP A 29 6.96 11.98 30.80
CA ASP A 29 7.82 13.17 30.83
C ASP A 29 8.47 13.38 29.43
N ALA A 30 7.92 14.32 28.66
CA ALA A 30 8.43 14.64 27.33
C ALA A 30 9.85 15.23 27.32
N GLU A 31 10.32 15.76 28.48
CA GLU A 31 11.63 16.40 28.64
C GLU A 31 12.73 15.39 29.03
N ARG A 32 12.40 14.15 29.41
CA ARG A 32 13.43 13.14 29.67
C ARG A 32 14.27 12.82 28.44
N GLU A 33 15.55 12.54 28.61
CA GLU A 33 16.57 12.36 27.58
C GLU A 33 16.10 11.45 26.40
N GLY A 34 15.45 10.34 26.71
CA GLY A 34 14.99 9.38 25.71
C GLY A 34 13.84 9.90 24.83
N LEU A 35 13.08 10.92 25.27
CA LEU A 35 11.91 11.47 24.56
C LEU A 35 12.15 12.84 23.92
N LEU A 36 13.22 13.56 24.24
CA LEU A 36 13.49 14.90 23.71
C LEU A 36 13.38 14.99 22.15
N LYS A 37 13.79 13.95 21.44
CA LYS A 37 13.74 13.89 19.98
C LYS A 37 12.53 13.11 19.43
N THR A 38 11.71 12.53 20.28
CA THR A 38 10.59 11.68 19.87
C THR A 38 9.52 12.46 19.11
N PRO A 39 9.09 13.67 19.50
CA PRO A 39 8.11 14.44 18.76
C PRO A 39 8.51 14.65 17.29
N GLU A 40 9.75 15.05 17.05
CA GLU A 40 10.28 15.26 15.70
C GLU A 40 10.38 13.95 14.90
N ARG A 41 10.85 12.87 15.54
CA ARG A 41 10.98 11.55 14.90
C ARG A 41 9.63 11.00 14.47
N VAL A 42 8.62 11.11 15.33
CA VAL A 42 7.26 10.65 15.03
C VAL A 42 6.64 11.51 13.94
N ALA A 43 6.78 12.82 13.99
CA ALA A 43 6.27 13.72 12.95
C ALA A 43 6.87 13.36 11.57
N LYS A 44 8.19 13.18 11.47
CA LYS A 44 8.87 12.76 10.23
C LYS A 44 8.41 11.37 9.77
N ALA A 45 8.25 10.42 10.69
CA ALA A 45 7.76 9.08 10.37
C ALA A 45 6.34 9.13 9.79
N MET A 46 5.43 9.89 10.39
CA MET A 46 4.06 10.03 9.91
C MET A 46 3.99 10.69 8.53
N LEU A 47 4.77 11.73 8.29
CA LEU A 47 4.86 12.36 6.96
C LEU A 47 5.37 11.36 5.90
N SER A 48 6.35 10.54 6.25
CA SER A 48 6.86 9.48 5.37
C SER A 48 5.80 8.39 5.10
N LEU A 49 5.12 7.93 6.15
CA LEU A 49 4.10 6.87 6.06
C LEU A 49 2.81 7.34 5.36
N THR A 50 2.63 8.64 5.18
CA THR A 50 1.46 9.23 4.51
C THR A 50 1.82 10.00 3.22
N LYS A 51 3.04 9.85 2.70
CA LYS A 51 3.51 10.53 1.50
C LYS A 51 2.68 10.24 0.24
N GLY A 52 1.95 9.13 0.22
CA GLY A 52 1.09 8.73 -0.89
C GLY A 52 -0.07 9.71 -1.16
N TYR A 53 -0.42 10.58 -0.20
CA TYR A 53 -1.40 11.65 -0.44
C TYR A 53 -0.92 12.72 -1.43
N HIS A 54 0.40 12.85 -1.60
CA HIS A 54 1.03 13.85 -2.46
C HIS A 54 1.54 13.28 -3.78
N MET A 55 1.15 12.04 -4.12
CA MET A 55 1.60 11.35 -5.32
C MET A 55 0.41 10.95 -6.21
N ASP A 56 0.57 11.10 -7.53
CA ASP A 56 -0.41 10.64 -8.52
C ASP A 56 -0.04 9.23 -9.02
N PRO A 57 -0.80 8.18 -8.65
CA PRO A 57 -0.55 6.83 -9.10
C PRO A 57 -0.78 6.64 -10.61
N HIS A 58 -1.69 7.42 -11.21
CA HIS A 58 -1.95 7.38 -12.65
C HIS A 58 -0.76 7.91 -13.46
N GLU A 59 -0.11 8.99 -12.99
CA GLU A 59 1.08 9.52 -13.62
C GLU A 59 2.23 8.51 -13.57
N VAL A 60 2.39 7.82 -12.44
CA VAL A 60 3.39 6.76 -12.29
C VAL A 60 3.18 5.65 -13.33
N LEU A 61 1.96 5.18 -13.56
CA LEU A 61 1.68 4.18 -14.58
C LEU A 61 1.92 4.72 -16.00
N ARG A 62 1.45 5.94 -16.29
CA ARG A 62 1.62 6.56 -17.61
C ARG A 62 3.08 6.77 -17.97
N SER A 63 3.94 7.04 -16.99
CA SER A 63 5.37 7.31 -17.23
C SER A 63 6.16 6.15 -17.84
N ALA A 64 5.62 4.92 -17.82
CA ALA A 64 6.24 3.74 -18.41
C ALA A 64 5.19 2.83 -19.06
N LYS A 65 4.24 3.43 -19.76
CA LYS A 65 3.24 2.74 -20.59
C LYS A 65 3.82 2.54 -21.99
N PHE A 66 3.83 1.29 -22.47
CA PHE A 66 4.39 0.88 -23.75
C PHE A 66 3.34 0.17 -24.58
N GLN A 67 3.38 0.38 -25.89
CA GLN A 67 2.59 -0.43 -26.84
C GLN A 67 3.26 -1.80 -26.99
N GLU A 68 2.48 -2.88 -26.82
CA GLU A 68 2.95 -4.26 -26.92
C GLU A 68 1.79 -5.18 -27.27
N GLU A 69 2.01 -6.11 -28.18
CA GLU A 69 0.98 -7.08 -28.63
C GLU A 69 0.84 -8.30 -27.70
N TYR A 70 1.29 -8.19 -26.45
CA TYR A 70 1.13 -9.25 -25.47
C TYR A 70 -0.30 -9.30 -24.93
N SER A 71 -0.93 -10.46 -24.98
CA SER A 71 -2.35 -10.66 -24.64
C SER A 71 -2.61 -11.64 -23.49
N GLN A 72 -1.54 -12.18 -22.90
CA GLN A 72 -1.66 -13.09 -21.76
C GLN A 72 -1.64 -12.32 -20.43
N MET A 73 -2.04 -12.99 -19.37
CA MET A 73 -2.02 -12.44 -18.02
C MET A 73 -0.60 -12.04 -17.60
N VAL A 74 -0.44 -10.81 -17.12
CA VAL A 74 0.78 -10.33 -16.47
C VAL A 74 0.52 -10.29 -14.97
N ILE A 75 1.38 -10.91 -14.18
CA ILE A 75 1.24 -10.96 -12.71
C ILE A 75 2.49 -10.36 -12.06
N VAL A 76 2.27 -9.45 -11.11
CA VAL A 76 3.29 -9.00 -10.16
C VAL A 76 2.81 -9.44 -8.77
N LYS A 77 3.45 -10.45 -8.20
CA LYS A 77 3.06 -11.03 -6.92
C LYS A 77 4.07 -10.74 -5.82
N ASP A 78 3.65 -11.00 -4.59
CA ASP A 78 4.47 -10.84 -3.40
C ASP A 78 5.01 -9.40 -3.19
N ILE A 79 4.22 -8.41 -3.57
CA ILE A 79 4.57 -7.00 -3.35
C ILE A 79 4.37 -6.70 -1.87
N ASP A 80 5.45 -6.57 -1.12
CA ASP A 80 5.40 -6.20 0.29
C ASP A 80 4.87 -4.77 0.45
N PHE A 81 4.01 -4.55 1.43
CA PHE A 81 3.51 -3.22 1.76
C PHE A 81 3.35 -3.03 3.27
N PHE A 82 3.41 -1.77 3.69
CA PHE A 82 3.06 -1.29 5.03
C PHE A 82 2.09 -0.12 4.90
N SER A 83 1.03 -0.14 5.69
CA SER A 83 0.02 0.92 5.69
C SER A 83 -0.45 1.23 7.11
N LEU A 84 -1.21 2.31 7.27
CA LEU A 84 -1.81 2.70 8.53
C LEU A 84 -3.33 2.56 8.47
N CYS A 85 -3.89 1.80 9.41
CA CYS A 85 -5.33 1.68 9.56
C CYS A 85 -5.96 3.04 9.88
N GLU A 86 -6.92 3.50 9.09
CA GLU A 86 -7.55 4.81 9.29
C GLU A 86 -8.32 4.92 10.61
N HIS A 87 -8.78 3.80 11.19
CA HIS A 87 -9.53 3.79 12.44
C HIS A 87 -8.67 4.00 13.69
N HIS A 88 -7.40 3.59 13.64
CA HIS A 88 -6.55 3.55 14.84
C HIS A 88 -5.16 4.14 14.63
N MET A 89 -4.78 4.47 13.38
CA MET A 89 -3.42 4.86 12.98
C MET A 89 -2.35 3.81 13.38
N LEU A 90 -2.76 2.56 13.57
CA LEU A 90 -1.87 1.43 13.81
C LEU A 90 -1.53 0.73 12.49
N PRO A 91 -0.33 0.14 12.37
CA PRO A 91 0.08 -0.52 11.13
C PRO A 91 -0.79 -1.73 10.77
N PHE A 92 -1.01 -1.90 9.48
CA PHE A 92 -1.28 -3.20 8.88
C PHE A 92 -0.30 -3.40 7.72
N TYR A 93 0.11 -4.63 7.51
CA TYR A 93 1.17 -4.95 6.56
C TYR A 93 0.98 -6.35 6.00
N GLY A 94 1.53 -6.57 4.83
CA GLY A 94 1.40 -7.86 4.17
C GLY A 94 1.87 -7.82 2.73
N LYS A 95 1.15 -8.52 1.87
CA LYS A 95 1.48 -8.68 0.45
C LYS A 95 0.31 -8.32 -0.43
N ALA A 96 0.61 -7.65 -1.53
CA ALA A 96 -0.33 -7.44 -2.63
C ALA A 96 0.09 -8.26 -3.85
N HIS A 97 -0.89 -8.81 -4.54
CA HIS A 97 -0.75 -9.54 -5.78
C HIS A 97 -1.62 -8.87 -6.82
N VAL A 98 -1.04 -8.46 -7.92
CA VAL A 98 -1.71 -7.70 -8.96
C VAL A 98 -1.58 -8.43 -10.28
N ALA A 99 -2.69 -8.67 -10.95
CA ALA A 99 -2.72 -9.18 -12.31
C ALA A 99 -3.50 -8.25 -13.24
N TYR A 100 -3.06 -8.16 -14.48
CA TYR A 100 -3.84 -7.55 -15.54
C TYR A 100 -3.64 -8.30 -16.86
N ILE A 101 -4.64 -8.25 -17.75
CA ILE A 101 -4.55 -8.80 -19.11
C ILE A 101 -4.44 -7.61 -20.05
N PRO A 102 -3.31 -7.41 -20.73
CA PRO A 102 -3.08 -6.27 -21.60
C PRO A 102 -4.10 -6.16 -22.74
N ASN A 103 -4.35 -4.92 -23.17
CA ASN A 103 -5.13 -4.58 -24.34
C ASN A 103 -4.32 -3.60 -25.20
N GLY A 104 -3.26 -4.12 -25.85
CA GLY A 104 -2.33 -3.35 -26.67
C GLY A 104 -1.31 -2.50 -25.92
N TYR A 105 -1.39 -2.45 -24.58
CA TYR A 105 -0.46 -1.68 -23.75
C TYR A 105 -0.04 -2.48 -22.52
N ILE A 106 1.26 -2.39 -22.19
CA ILE A 106 1.83 -2.87 -20.93
C ILE A 106 2.45 -1.70 -20.15
N THR A 107 2.78 -1.95 -18.89
CA THR A 107 3.55 -1.01 -18.07
C THR A 107 4.78 -1.67 -17.47
N GLY A 108 5.76 -0.87 -17.12
CA GLY A 108 6.93 -1.38 -16.38
C GLY A 108 6.51 -2.04 -15.06
N LEU A 109 6.98 -3.25 -14.78
CA LEU A 109 6.58 -4.04 -13.59
C LEU A 109 6.77 -3.28 -12.28
N SER A 110 7.84 -2.49 -12.20
CA SER A 110 8.11 -1.62 -11.03
C SER A 110 7.04 -0.54 -10.81
N LYS A 111 6.26 -0.18 -11.85
CA LYS A 111 5.19 0.81 -11.72
C LYS A 111 3.99 0.24 -11.00
N ILE A 112 3.71 -1.04 -11.20
CA ILE A 112 2.68 -1.76 -10.44
C ILE A 112 3.01 -1.75 -8.94
N ALA A 113 4.24 -2.11 -8.57
CA ALA A 113 4.68 -2.04 -7.17
C ALA A 113 4.59 -0.61 -6.60
N ARG A 114 4.98 0.41 -7.37
CA ARG A 114 4.85 1.81 -6.94
C ARG A 114 3.40 2.27 -6.75
N VAL A 115 2.46 1.77 -7.52
CA VAL A 115 1.03 2.06 -7.31
C VAL A 115 0.57 1.48 -5.97
N VAL A 116 0.98 0.24 -5.65
CA VAL A 116 0.72 -0.36 -4.33
C VAL A 116 1.32 0.50 -3.23
N ASP A 117 2.58 0.94 -3.38
CA ASP A 117 3.25 1.82 -2.41
C ASP A 117 2.50 3.15 -2.21
N ILE A 118 2.04 3.79 -3.29
CA ILE A 118 1.33 5.07 -3.18
C ILE A 118 0.03 4.92 -2.39
N PHE A 119 -0.74 3.89 -2.66
CA PHE A 119 -2.00 3.67 -1.93
C PHE A 119 -1.74 3.19 -0.50
N SER A 120 -0.74 2.35 -0.25
CA SER A 120 -0.40 1.89 1.09
C SER A 120 0.14 3.01 2.00
N HIS A 121 0.80 4.03 1.44
CA HIS A 121 1.27 5.19 2.20
C HIS A 121 0.18 6.27 2.40
N ARG A 122 -1.00 5.82 2.86
CA ARG A 122 -2.15 6.66 3.25
C ARG A 122 -2.82 6.06 4.49
N LEU A 123 -3.72 6.80 5.12
CA LEU A 123 -4.63 6.20 6.10
C LEU A 123 -5.70 5.43 5.32
N HIS A 124 -5.80 4.12 5.56
CA HIS A 124 -6.62 3.25 4.73
C HIS A 124 -7.40 2.19 5.52
N VAL A 125 -8.47 1.69 4.89
CA VAL A 125 -8.99 0.34 5.12
C VAL A 125 -8.54 -0.54 3.96
N GLN A 126 -8.26 -1.80 4.25
CA GLN A 126 -7.69 -2.74 3.28
C GLN A 126 -8.59 -2.92 2.04
N GLU A 127 -9.89 -2.94 2.23
CA GLU A 127 -10.89 -3.10 1.18
C GLU A 127 -10.84 -1.96 0.17
N ARG A 128 -10.76 -0.71 0.66
CA ARG A 128 -10.66 0.47 -0.21
C ARG A 128 -9.31 0.53 -0.92
N MET A 129 -8.23 0.15 -0.25
CA MET A 129 -6.90 0.07 -0.87
C MET A 129 -6.90 -0.92 -2.04
N THR A 130 -7.47 -2.11 -1.85
CA THR A 130 -7.61 -3.14 -2.89
C THR A 130 -8.39 -2.62 -4.09
N LEU A 131 -9.55 -1.98 -3.84
CA LEU A 131 -10.39 -1.37 -4.86
C LEU A 131 -9.63 -0.29 -5.64
N GLN A 132 -8.99 0.66 -4.95
CA GLN A 132 -8.31 1.80 -5.58
C GLN A 132 -7.10 1.38 -6.41
N ILE A 133 -6.34 0.37 -6.00
CA ILE A 133 -5.25 -0.20 -6.80
C ILE A 133 -5.81 -0.75 -8.10
N LYS A 134 -6.88 -1.56 -8.04
CA LYS A 134 -7.54 -2.14 -9.23
C LYS A 134 -8.05 -1.04 -10.17
N GLU A 135 -8.77 -0.04 -9.65
CA GLU A 135 -9.34 1.05 -10.43
C GLU A 135 -8.27 1.87 -11.13
N CYS A 136 -7.22 2.25 -10.41
CA CYS A 136 -6.10 3.02 -10.98
C CYS A 136 -5.48 2.30 -12.18
N ILE A 137 -5.26 0.99 -12.10
CA ILE A 137 -4.69 0.19 -13.19
C ILE A 137 -5.70 0.08 -14.35
N GLN A 138 -6.97 -0.18 -14.05
CA GLN A 138 -8.02 -0.30 -15.05
C GLN A 138 -8.20 0.99 -15.85
N GLU A 139 -8.26 2.14 -15.17
CA GLU A 139 -8.47 3.44 -15.79
C GLU A 139 -7.25 3.91 -16.60
N THR A 140 -6.04 3.61 -16.14
CA THR A 140 -4.81 4.12 -16.78
C THR A 140 -4.36 3.31 -17.96
N LEU A 141 -4.41 1.98 -17.86
CA LEU A 141 -3.91 1.07 -18.90
C LEU A 141 -5.01 0.60 -19.83
N ASN A 142 -6.27 0.65 -19.39
CA ASN A 142 -7.44 0.12 -20.09
C ASN A 142 -7.26 -1.34 -20.54
N PRO A 143 -6.82 -2.25 -19.64
CA PRO A 143 -6.61 -3.64 -19.94
C PRO A 143 -7.96 -4.37 -20.14
N LEU A 144 -7.93 -5.59 -20.66
CA LEU A 144 -9.10 -6.46 -20.76
C LEU A 144 -9.67 -6.88 -19.39
N GLY A 145 -8.88 -6.76 -18.35
CA GLY A 145 -9.28 -6.98 -16.96
C GLY A 145 -8.11 -6.79 -16.01
N VAL A 146 -8.45 -6.55 -14.74
CA VAL A 146 -7.51 -6.42 -13.62
C VAL A 146 -8.02 -7.28 -12.48
N MET A 147 -7.12 -7.89 -11.73
CA MET A 147 -7.42 -8.50 -10.43
C MET A 147 -6.35 -8.14 -9.43
N VAL A 148 -6.79 -7.78 -8.22
CA VAL A 148 -5.92 -7.46 -7.08
C VAL A 148 -6.34 -8.31 -5.90
N VAL A 149 -5.36 -8.94 -5.25
CA VAL A 149 -5.52 -9.65 -3.97
C VAL A 149 -4.54 -9.06 -2.98
N VAL A 150 -5.03 -8.75 -1.79
CA VAL A 150 -4.22 -8.22 -0.68
C VAL A 150 -4.39 -9.11 0.54
N GLU A 151 -3.30 -9.56 1.12
CA GLU A 151 -3.26 -10.33 2.36
C GLU A 151 -2.47 -9.56 3.41
N ALA A 152 -3.07 -9.32 4.58
CA ALA A 152 -2.44 -8.50 5.60
C ALA A 152 -2.72 -8.96 7.04
N LYS A 153 -1.77 -8.63 7.90
CA LYS A 153 -1.90 -8.66 9.36
C LYS A 153 -2.17 -7.26 9.88
N HIS A 154 -3.12 -7.13 10.80
CA HIS A 154 -3.55 -5.85 11.35
C HIS A 154 -3.14 -5.73 12.81
N MET A 155 -2.23 -4.80 13.13
CA MET A 155 -1.78 -4.56 14.50
C MET A 155 -2.92 -4.11 15.42
N CYS A 156 -3.92 -3.41 14.88
CA CYS A 156 -5.12 -3.03 15.63
C CYS A 156 -5.96 -4.22 16.12
N MET A 157 -5.82 -5.40 15.49
CA MET A 157 -6.46 -6.64 15.90
C MET A 157 -5.53 -7.53 16.75
N GLN A 158 -4.21 -7.39 16.60
CA GLN A 158 -3.24 -8.27 17.24
C GLN A 158 -2.81 -7.76 18.63
N MET A 159 -2.45 -6.48 18.73
CA MET A 159 -1.84 -5.92 19.95
C MET A 159 -2.83 -5.38 20.96
N ARG A 160 -4.08 -5.21 20.59
CA ARG A 160 -5.17 -4.69 21.43
C ARG A 160 -6.53 -5.12 20.85
N GLY A 161 -7.62 -4.84 21.59
CA GLY A 161 -8.99 -5.15 21.17
C GLY A 161 -9.26 -6.65 21.24
N VAL A 162 -9.40 -7.31 20.08
CA VAL A 162 -9.71 -8.75 20.02
C VAL A 162 -8.50 -9.66 20.21
N GLU A 163 -7.27 -9.14 20.12
CA GLU A 163 -6.00 -9.82 20.40
C GLU A 163 -5.80 -11.16 19.65
N LYS A 164 -6.15 -11.19 18.36
CA LYS A 164 -6.04 -12.39 17.50
C LYS A 164 -4.72 -12.39 16.73
N GLN A 165 -3.70 -13.07 17.29
CA GLN A 165 -2.31 -13.02 16.80
C GLN A 165 -2.11 -13.63 15.40
N ASN A 166 -2.90 -14.67 15.06
CA ASN A 166 -2.73 -15.41 13.81
C ASN A 166 -3.73 -15.03 12.72
N SER A 167 -4.54 -13.99 12.98
CA SER A 167 -5.53 -13.51 12.00
C SER A 167 -4.84 -12.87 10.80
N ILE A 168 -5.22 -13.31 9.61
CA ILE A 168 -4.85 -12.70 8.32
C ILE A 168 -6.14 -12.30 7.63
N THR A 169 -6.20 -11.09 7.13
CA THR A 169 -7.32 -10.59 6.33
C THR A 169 -6.92 -10.65 4.86
N THR A 170 -7.77 -11.29 4.05
CA THR A 170 -7.61 -11.31 2.59
C THR A 170 -8.75 -10.53 1.95
N THR A 171 -8.41 -9.59 1.08
CA THR A 171 -9.36 -8.85 0.25
C THR A 171 -9.02 -9.05 -1.22
N SER A 172 -10.05 -9.11 -2.08
CA SER A 172 -9.86 -9.22 -3.52
C SER A 172 -10.88 -8.37 -4.26
N ASP A 173 -10.47 -7.84 -5.40
CA ASP A 173 -11.36 -7.15 -6.33
C ASP A 173 -10.87 -7.34 -7.77
N PHE A 174 -11.80 -7.32 -8.74
CA PHE A 174 -11.49 -7.65 -10.12
C PHE A 174 -12.44 -6.97 -11.13
N THR A 175 -12.00 -6.92 -12.39
CA THR A 175 -12.78 -6.39 -13.52
C THR A 175 -12.61 -7.25 -14.78
N GLY A 176 -13.43 -6.99 -15.78
CA GLY A 176 -13.27 -7.48 -17.15
C GLY A 176 -13.16 -8.99 -17.25
N ALA A 177 -12.12 -9.49 -17.87
CA ALA A 177 -11.88 -10.91 -18.11
C ALA A 177 -11.84 -11.76 -16.81
N PHE A 178 -11.52 -11.15 -15.68
CA PHE A 178 -11.56 -11.84 -14.38
C PHE A 178 -12.99 -12.07 -13.84
N ASN A 179 -14.04 -11.62 -14.55
CA ASN A 179 -15.41 -12.06 -14.28
C ASN A 179 -15.60 -13.55 -14.58
N GLN A 180 -14.73 -14.14 -15.42
CA GLN A 180 -14.72 -15.56 -15.67
C GLN A 180 -14.02 -16.31 -14.54
N ALA A 181 -14.68 -17.34 -13.98
CA ALA A 181 -14.14 -18.13 -12.87
C ALA A 181 -12.78 -18.75 -13.19
N LYS A 182 -12.63 -19.32 -14.40
CA LYS A 182 -11.37 -19.94 -14.84
C LYS A 182 -10.18 -18.98 -14.83
N THR A 183 -10.39 -17.72 -15.25
CA THR A 183 -9.33 -16.70 -15.24
C THR A 183 -8.90 -16.35 -13.81
N ARG A 184 -9.86 -16.28 -12.88
CA ARG A 184 -9.55 -16.06 -11.45
C ARG A 184 -8.84 -17.27 -10.85
N GLU A 185 -9.29 -18.48 -11.16
CA GLU A 185 -8.65 -19.73 -10.68
C GLU A 185 -7.20 -19.82 -11.15
N GLU A 186 -6.92 -19.49 -12.41
CA GLU A 186 -5.55 -19.43 -12.93
C GLU A 186 -4.68 -18.46 -12.13
N PHE A 187 -5.17 -17.23 -11.93
CA PHE A 187 -4.46 -16.25 -11.12
C PHE A 187 -4.22 -16.74 -9.69
N MET A 188 -5.26 -17.26 -9.01
CA MET A 188 -5.13 -17.77 -7.64
C MET A 188 -4.12 -18.91 -7.55
N ASN A 189 -4.10 -19.82 -8.52
CA ASN A 189 -3.11 -20.90 -8.57
C ASN A 189 -1.67 -20.36 -8.72
N LEU A 190 -1.49 -19.35 -9.58
CA LEU A 190 -0.16 -18.77 -9.84
C LEU A 190 0.39 -17.97 -8.65
N ILE A 191 -0.45 -17.38 -7.81
CA ILE A 191 -0.01 -16.69 -6.60
C ILE A 191 0.24 -17.65 -5.42
N GLN A 192 -0.53 -18.74 -5.30
CA GLN A 192 -0.39 -19.72 -4.21
C GLN A 192 0.85 -20.61 -4.34
N HIS A 193 1.25 -20.95 -5.55
CA HIS A 193 2.48 -21.71 -5.77
C HIS A 193 3.68 -20.79 -5.59
N GLY A 194 4.20 -20.75 -4.36
CA GLY A 194 5.47 -20.06 -4.03
C GLY A 194 6.57 -20.59 -4.92
N THR A 195 7.04 -19.79 -5.86
CA THR A 195 8.25 -20.09 -6.61
C THR A 195 9.42 -19.90 -5.65
N THR A 196 9.98 -20.97 -5.13
CA THR A 196 11.34 -20.97 -4.60
C THR A 196 12.27 -20.73 -5.80
N LEU A 197 12.60 -19.48 -6.07
CA LEU A 197 13.69 -19.11 -6.98
C LEU A 197 15.00 -19.11 -6.22
#